data_c4cea0a46aa7fe61c8dc6eb28ee3d1a4
#
_entry.id   c4cea0a46aa7fe61c8dc6eb28ee3d1a4
#
_cell.length_a   1.000
_cell.length_b   1.000
_cell.length_c   1.000
_cell.angle_alpha   90.00
_cell.angle_beta   90.00
_cell.angle_gamma   90.00
#
_symmetry.space_group_name_H-M   'P 1'
#
loop_
_entity.id
_entity.type
_entity.pdbx_description
1 polymer ?
#
loop_
_entity_poly.entity_id
_entity_poly.type
_entity_poly.pdbx_seq_one_letter_code
_entity_poly.pdbx_strand_id
1 'polypeptide(L)'
;MLHWFPGHMHKATKEFRKKMPSIDIAIEIVDARIPDSSSNQVLEQIVGDKPIIKILSKNDLADSKITKEWLNYYNGNAIAVNTLRDKNIVKKIIDLAQKKCPNRGTVLKPIRAIIFGLPNVGKSTMINKLAGRKVAKTGNEPAVTKLQQRIDISKSFMIFDTPGIMFPSPKSEASGFRIASIGSIRDTAMDYEATACYLLDFLKEKNTKNFLVRYNFLNQKDFLEKHPQEIIKDISGIKTNFNIKQAAKNIVHDFRAGHFGKISLEDPETIQAEKEQMLIDKSKQNTPSEE
;
A
#
# COMPACT_ATOMS: atom_id res chain seq x y z
N MET A 1 -2.99 20.72 0.45
CA MET A 1 -2.50 19.62 -0.43
C MET A 1 -1.17 19.14 0.10
N LEU A 2 -1.06 17.90 0.54
CA LEU A 2 0.16 17.33 1.12
C LEU A 2 1.18 17.08 0.00
N HIS A 3 2.24 17.90 -0.08
CA HIS A 3 3.37 17.70 -0.99
C HIS A 3 4.42 16.81 -0.32
N TRP A 4 4.45 15.52 -0.70
CA TRP A 4 5.34 14.52 -0.12
C TRP A 4 6.37 13.92 -1.09
N PHE A 5 6.67 14.61 -2.20
CA PHE A 5 7.60 14.14 -3.23
C PHE A 5 8.99 14.80 -3.10
N PRO A 6 9.92 14.22 -2.30
CA PRO A 6 11.29 14.75 -2.17
C PRO A 6 12.09 14.57 -3.47
N GLY A 7 13.06 15.48 -3.72
CA GLY A 7 13.88 15.46 -4.96
C GLY A 7 14.63 14.15 -5.24
N HIS A 8 14.92 13.33 -4.21
CA HIS A 8 15.52 12.00 -4.40
C HIS A 8 14.60 11.00 -5.10
N MET A 9 13.28 11.22 -5.10
CA MET A 9 12.32 10.35 -5.79
C MET A 9 12.36 10.55 -7.31
N HIS A 10 12.63 11.77 -7.79
CA HIS A 10 12.89 12.01 -9.21
C HIS A 10 14.10 11.20 -9.71
N LYS A 11 15.18 11.16 -8.93
CA LYS A 11 16.36 10.36 -9.26
C LYS A 11 16.02 8.87 -9.32
N ALA A 12 15.29 8.36 -8.32
CA ALA A 12 14.87 6.96 -8.28
C ALA A 12 13.96 6.58 -9.46
N THR A 13 13.02 7.45 -9.85
CA THR A 13 12.15 7.26 -11.02
C THR A 13 12.97 7.25 -12.32
N LYS A 14 13.97 8.13 -12.46
CA LYS A 14 14.87 8.16 -13.62
C LYS A 14 15.71 6.88 -13.71
N GLU A 15 16.23 6.39 -12.59
CA GLU A 15 16.97 5.13 -12.53
C GLU A 15 16.08 3.92 -12.85
N PHE A 16 14.84 3.91 -12.34
CA PHE A 16 13.84 2.90 -12.67
C PHE A 16 13.61 2.84 -14.17
N ARG A 17 13.36 3.98 -14.83
CA ARG A 17 13.17 4.08 -16.29
C ARG A 17 14.37 3.58 -17.06
N LYS A 18 15.60 3.94 -16.66
CA LYS A 18 16.83 3.46 -17.31
C LYS A 18 16.99 1.93 -17.24
N LYS A 19 16.48 1.31 -16.19
CA LYS A 19 16.60 -0.13 -15.99
C LYS A 19 15.59 -0.93 -16.81
N MET A 20 14.43 -0.36 -17.12
CA MET A 20 13.31 -1.05 -17.77
C MET A 20 13.66 -1.80 -19.07
N PRO A 21 14.51 -1.31 -19.98
CA PRO A 21 14.88 -2.08 -21.18
C PRO A 21 15.49 -3.45 -20.89
N SER A 22 16.16 -3.60 -19.73
CA SER A 22 16.78 -4.87 -19.33
C SER A 22 15.87 -5.79 -18.50
N ILE A 23 14.63 -5.40 -18.23
CA ILE A 23 13.67 -6.10 -17.37
C ILE A 23 12.68 -6.89 -18.23
N ASP A 24 12.33 -8.09 -17.77
CA ASP A 24 11.36 -8.96 -18.43
C ASP A 24 9.97 -8.84 -17.80
N ILE A 25 9.90 -8.59 -16.48
CA ILE A 25 8.66 -8.51 -15.71
C ILE A 25 8.80 -7.54 -14.54
N ALA A 26 7.73 -6.86 -14.17
CA ALA A 26 7.65 -6.03 -12.98
C ALA A 26 6.85 -6.73 -11.88
N ILE A 27 7.27 -6.55 -10.62
CA ILE A 27 6.59 -7.04 -9.43
C ILE A 27 6.28 -5.84 -8.55
N GLU A 28 5.01 -5.51 -8.42
CA GLU A 28 4.55 -4.44 -7.55
C GLU A 28 4.08 -4.99 -6.21
N ILE A 29 4.63 -4.46 -5.12
CA ILE A 29 4.17 -4.76 -3.77
C ILE A 29 3.20 -3.69 -3.33
N VAL A 30 1.97 -4.09 -3.06
CA VAL A 30 0.90 -3.23 -2.53
C VAL A 30 0.44 -3.73 -1.17
N ASP A 31 -0.13 -2.88 -0.33
CA ASP A 31 -0.73 -3.29 0.94
C ASP A 31 -2.13 -3.85 0.68
N ALA A 32 -2.43 -5.07 1.14
CA ALA A 32 -3.70 -5.75 0.89
C ALA A 32 -4.92 -5.01 1.45
N ARG A 33 -4.73 -4.05 2.37
CA ARG A 33 -5.80 -3.22 2.92
C ARG A 33 -6.21 -2.09 1.98
N ILE A 34 -5.31 -1.70 1.05
CA ILE A 34 -5.47 -0.57 0.11
C ILE A 34 -4.75 -0.85 -1.22
N PRO A 35 -5.12 -1.89 -1.98
CA PRO A 35 -4.38 -2.33 -3.17
C PRO A 35 -4.29 -1.28 -4.27
N ASP A 36 -5.36 -0.51 -4.54
CA ASP A 36 -5.35 0.55 -5.55
C ASP A 36 -4.65 1.81 -5.06
N SER A 37 -4.96 2.28 -3.85
CA SER A 37 -4.35 3.48 -3.28
C SER A 37 -2.84 3.31 -3.06
N SER A 38 -2.35 2.09 -2.77
CA SER A 38 -0.93 1.80 -2.63
C SER A 38 -0.22 1.43 -3.94
N SER A 39 -0.93 1.36 -5.05
CA SER A 39 -0.36 1.12 -6.38
C SER A 39 0.23 2.39 -6.99
N ASN A 40 1.43 2.29 -7.59
CA ASN A 40 2.16 3.42 -8.15
C ASN A 40 1.96 3.53 -9.66
N GLN A 41 0.90 4.23 -10.08
CA GLN A 41 0.57 4.43 -11.49
C GLN A 41 1.70 5.06 -12.32
N VAL A 42 2.51 5.94 -11.73
CA VAL A 42 3.65 6.56 -12.44
C VAL A 42 4.68 5.50 -12.83
N LEU A 43 4.96 4.55 -11.94
CA LEU A 43 5.88 3.45 -12.25
C LEU A 43 5.24 2.42 -13.17
N GLU A 44 3.95 2.12 -13.04
CA GLU A 44 3.22 1.25 -13.98
C GLU A 44 3.27 1.79 -15.41
N GLN A 45 3.07 3.10 -15.60
CA GLN A 45 3.22 3.74 -16.92
C GLN A 45 4.65 3.60 -17.49
N ILE A 46 5.68 3.63 -16.64
CA ILE A 46 7.06 3.42 -17.07
C ILE A 46 7.33 1.96 -17.43
N VAL A 47 6.68 1.02 -16.75
CA VAL A 47 6.73 -0.43 -17.09
C VAL A 47 6.16 -0.67 -18.48
N GLY A 48 5.12 0.06 -18.88
CA GLY A 48 4.50 -0.04 -20.21
C GLY A 48 3.87 -1.42 -20.45
N ASP A 49 4.12 -2.00 -21.63
CA ASP A 49 3.52 -3.28 -22.07
C ASP A 49 4.10 -4.54 -21.38
N LYS A 50 5.11 -4.39 -20.52
CA LYS A 50 5.68 -5.54 -19.82
C LYS A 50 4.71 -6.06 -18.78
N PRO A 51 4.69 -7.39 -18.54
CA PRO A 51 3.80 -7.95 -17.54
C PRO A 51 4.10 -7.41 -16.13
N ILE A 52 3.04 -7.14 -15.37
CA ILE A 52 3.09 -6.75 -13.96
C ILE A 52 2.42 -7.82 -13.13
N ILE A 53 3.08 -8.27 -12.06
CA ILE A 53 2.49 -9.07 -10.99
C ILE A 53 2.30 -8.18 -9.78
N LYS A 54 1.08 -8.14 -9.24
CA LYS A 54 0.80 -7.46 -7.97
C LYS A 54 0.87 -8.44 -6.81
N ILE A 55 1.59 -8.06 -5.76
CA ILE A 55 1.67 -8.83 -4.53
C ILE A 55 0.95 -8.03 -3.43
N LEU A 56 -0.24 -8.51 -3.05
CA LEU A 56 -1.03 -7.97 -1.96
C LEU A 56 -0.41 -8.46 -0.64
N SER A 57 0.49 -7.66 -0.10
CA SER A 57 1.21 -7.97 1.14
C SER A 57 0.33 -7.71 2.37
N LYS A 58 0.72 -8.23 3.54
CA LYS A 58 0.00 -8.06 4.81
C LYS A 58 -1.48 -8.47 4.75
N ASN A 59 -1.79 -9.51 3.99
CA ASN A 59 -3.16 -10.02 3.85
C ASN A 59 -3.76 -10.54 5.16
N ASP A 60 -2.94 -10.76 6.17
CA ASP A 60 -3.34 -11.08 7.54
C ASP A 60 -4.00 -9.91 8.27
N LEU A 61 -3.79 -8.68 7.81
CA LEU A 61 -4.40 -7.45 8.31
C LEU A 61 -5.62 -6.99 7.49
N ALA A 62 -5.82 -7.56 6.30
CA ALA A 62 -6.90 -7.20 5.38
C ALA A 62 -8.12 -8.10 5.52
N ASP A 63 -9.30 -7.60 5.16
CA ASP A 63 -10.50 -8.40 5.05
C ASP A 63 -10.33 -9.49 3.99
N SER A 64 -10.65 -10.74 4.35
CA SER A 64 -10.42 -11.88 3.48
C SER A 64 -11.39 -11.96 2.30
N LYS A 65 -12.61 -11.43 2.44
CA LYS A 65 -13.61 -11.37 1.37
C LYS A 65 -13.18 -10.31 0.34
N ILE A 66 -12.87 -9.11 0.81
CA ILE A 66 -12.40 -8.00 -0.04
C ILE A 66 -11.08 -8.37 -0.73
N THR A 67 -10.17 -9.08 -0.03
CA THR A 67 -8.93 -9.58 -0.65
C THR A 67 -9.22 -10.52 -1.83
N LYS A 68 -10.23 -11.40 -1.73
CA LYS A 68 -10.64 -12.27 -2.85
C LYS A 68 -11.24 -11.47 -4.02
N GLU A 69 -12.03 -10.45 -3.73
CA GLU A 69 -12.57 -9.54 -4.74
C GLU A 69 -11.44 -8.85 -5.52
N TRP A 70 -10.41 -8.35 -4.83
CA TRP A 70 -9.22 -7.80 -5.47
C TRP A 70 -8.44 -8.81 -6.32
N LEU A 71 -8.29 -10.05 -5.87
CA LEU A 71 -7.63 -11.09 -6.67
C LEU A 71 -8.41 -11.37 -7.96
N ASN A 72 -9.74 -11.39 -7.90
CA ASN A 72 -10.60 -11.51 -9.08
C ASN A 72 -10.46 -10.31 -10.01
N TYR A 73 -10.46 -9.09 -9.45
CA TYR A 73 -10.26 -7.84 -10.20
C TYR A 73 -8.94 -7.84 -10.99
N TYR A 74 -7.86 -8.32 -10.40
CA TYR A 74 -6.56 -8.42 -11.08
C TYR A 74 -6.44 -9.63 -12.03
N ASN A 75 -7.46 -10.45 -12.17
CA ASN A 75 -7.58 -11.50 -13.17
C ASN A 75 -6.30 -12.34 -13.38
N GLY A 76 -5.82 -12.99 -12.32
CA GLY A 76 -4.65 -13.86 -12.35
C GLY A 76 -3.29 -13.12 -12.45
N ASN A 77 -3.28 -11.80 -12.31
CA ASN A 77 -2.04 -11.00 -12.25
C ASN A 77 -1.65 -10.62 -10.81
N ALA A 78 -2.33 -11.19 -9.80
CA ALA A 78 -2.04 -10.89 -8.40
C ALA A 78 -2.02 -12.15 -7.53
N ILE A 79 -1.30 -12.05 -6.42
CA ILE A 79 -1.33 -13.01 -5.32
C ILE A 79 -1.41 -12.27 -3.99
N ALA A 80 -2.22 -12.77 -3.05
CA ALA A 80 -2.26 -12.26 -1.68
C ALA A 80 -1.36 -13.10 -0.79
N VAL A 81 -0.58 -12.44 0.07
CA VAL A 81 0.44 -13.11 0.88
C VAL A 81 0.55 -12.54 2.30
N ASN A 82 0.74 -13.43 3.25
CA ASN A 82 1.35 -13.11 4.53
C ASN A 82 2.84 -13.41 4.45
N THR A 83 3.66 -12.37 4.23
CA THR A 83 5.09 -12.54 3.99
C THR A 83 5.82 -13.27 5.11
N LEU A 84 5.33 -13.19 6.35
CA LEU A 84 5.95 -13.84 7.51
C LEU A 84 5.57 -15.32 7.63
N ARG A 85 4.32 -15.69 7.33
CA ARG A 85 3.75 -17.02 7.59
C ARG A 85 3.73 -17.94 6.37
N ASP A 86 3.56 -17.41 5.16
CA ASP A 86 3.43 -18.22 3.96
C ASP A 86 4.76 -18.90 3.59
N LYS A 87 4.77 -20.24 3.61
CA LYS A 87 5.98 -21.04 3.33
C LYS A 87 6.28 -21.13 1.82
N ASN A 88 5.26 -21.16 0.97
CA ASN A 88 5.39 -21.40 -0.48
C ASN A 88 5.38 -20.14 -1.35
N ILE A 89 5.55 -18.96 -0.74
CA ILE A 89 5.45 -17.68 -1.43
C ILE A 89 6.44 -17.54 -2.59
N VAL A 90 7.68 -17.98 -2.38
CA VAL A 90 8.76 -17.91 -3.38
C VAL A 90 8.38 -18.69 -4.64
N LYS A 91 7.92 -19.94 -4.44
CA LYS A 91 7.48 -20.81 -5.54
C LYS A 91 6.32 -20.18 -6.30
N LYS A 92 5.27 -19.70 -5.59
CA LYS A 92 4.09 -19.07 -6.21
C LYS A 92 4.47 -17.87 -7.08
N ILE A 93 5.39 -17.01 -6.61
CA ILE A 93 5.84 -15.84 -7.37
C ILE A 93 6.62 -16.25 -8.61
N ILE A 94 7.55 -17.21 -8.48
CA ILE A 94 8.35 -17.71 -9.61
C ILE A 94 7.45 -18.38 -10.65
N ASP A 95 6.54 -19.26 -10.23
CA ASP A 95 5.60 -19.94 -11.12
C ASP A 95 4.73 -18.95 -11.90
N LEU A 96 4.22 -17.90 -11.22
CA LEU A 96 3.44 -16.86 -11.88
C LEU A 96 4.29 -16.04 -12.86
N ALA A 97 5.52 -15.70 -12.48
CA ALA A 97 6.45 -14.98 -13.36
C ALA A 97 6.82 -15.80 -14.61
N GLN A 98 7.03 -17.11 -14.46
CA GLN A 98 7.29 -18.02 -15.59
C GLN A 98 6.10 -18.09 -16.55
N LYS A 99 4.87 -18.16 -16.03
CA LYS A 99 3.65 -18.12 -16.87
C LYS A 99 3.54 -16.83 -17.68
N LYS A 100 3.98 -15.69 -17.11
CA LYS A 100 3.96 -14.39 -17.78
C LYS A 100 5.15 -14.17 -18.73
N CYS A 101 6.24 -14.90 -18.55
CA CYS A 101 7.46 -14.82 -19.35
C CYS A 101 7.85 -16.19 -19.92
N PRO A 102 7.05 -16.80 -20.82
CA PRO A 102 7.23 -18.19 -21.27
C PRO A 102 8.57 -18.44 -21.96
N ASN A 103 9.19 -17.41 -22.55
CA ASN A 103 10.48 -17.50 -23.25
C ASN A 103 11.69 -17.24 -22.34
N ARG A 104 11.49 -17.17 -21.03
CA ARG A 104 12.50 -16.93 -20.00
C ARG A 104 12.39 -17.99 -18.88
N GLY A 105 13.24 -17.89 -17.87
CA GLY A 105 13.19 -18.79 -16.70
C GLY A 105 14.06 -20.01 -16.84
N THR A 106 15.05 -20.01 -17.74
CA THR A 106 16.11 -21.01 -17.84
C THR A 106 17.42 -20.46 -17.29
N VAL A 107 18.41 -21.32 -17.08
CA VAL A 107 19.77 -20.91 -16.64
C VAL A 107 20.43 -19.97 -17.66
N LEU A 108 20.22 -20.22 -18.96
CA LEU A 108 20.78 -19.40 -20.04
C LEU A 108 20.00 -18.09 -20.25
N LYS A 109 18.70 -18.10 -19.97
CA LYS A 109 17.81 -16.95 -20.14
C LYS A 109 17.00 -16.73 -18.85
N PRO A 110 17.61 -16.30 -17.75
CA PRO A 110 16.92 -16.08 -16.49
C PRO A 110 15.87 -14.95 -16.62
N ILE A 111 14.79 -15.04 -15.85
CA ILE A 111 13.82 -13.95 -15.70
C ILE A 111 14.48 -12.83 -14.89
N ARG A 112 14.43 -11.62 -15.42
CA ARG A 112 14.90 -10.40 -14.78
C ARG A 112 13.68 -9.60 -14.32
N ALA A 113 13.35 -9.71 -13.05
CA ALA A 113 12.23 -8.99 -12.46
C ALA A 113 12.69 -7.70 -11.78
N ILE A 114 11.95 -6.60 -11.94
CA ILE A 114 12.12 -5.41 -11.12
C ILE A 114 11.04 -5.40 -10.03
N ILE A 115 11.43 -5.12 -8.77
CA ILE A 115 10.49 -5.07 -7.65
C ILE A 115 10.36 -3.63 -7.17
N PHE A 116 9.11 -3.15 -7.04
CA PHE A 116 8.80 -1.79 -6.62
C PHE A 116 7.55 -1.74 -5.75
N GLY A 117 7.27 -0.59 -5.18
CA GLY A 117 6.12 -0.31 -4.33
C GLY A 117 6.35 0.91 -3.45
N LEU A 118 5.31 1.38 -2.81
CA LEU A 118 5.38 2.50 -1.87
C LEU A 118 6.29 2.16 -0.67
N PRO A 119 6.72 3.16 0.09
CA PRO A 119 7.35 2.92 1.38
C PRO A 119 6.43 2.10 2.32
N ASN A 120 7.02 1.25 3.14
CA ASN A 120 6.36 0.48 4.21
C ASN A 120 5.26 -0.52 3.78
N VAL A 121 5.07 -0.77 2.48
CA VAL A 121 4.17 -1.85 1.99
C VAL A 121 4.73 -3.26 2.17
N GLY A 122 5.93 -3.43 2.73
CA GLY A 122 6.53 -4.74 2.96
C GLY A 122 7.51 -5.20 1.87
N LYS A 123 7.96 -4.31 0.97
CA LYS A 123 8.88 -4.62 -0.14
C LYS A 123 10.18 -5.29 0.35
N SER A 124 10.90 -4.71 1.30
CA SER A 124 12.17 -5.26 1.82
C SER A 124 11.97 -6.61 2.51
N THR A 125 10.85 -6.81 3.21
CA THR A 125 10.49 -8.10 3.82
C THR A 125 10.26 -9.16 2.74
N MET A 126 9.56 -8.80 1.66
CA MET A 126 9.34 -9.69 0.51
C MET A 126 10.66 -10.07 -0.17
N ILE A 127 11.54 -9.11 -0.40
CA ILE A 127 12.86 -9.35 -1.00
C ILE A 127 13.69 -10.32 -0.15
N ASN A 128 13.74 -10.11 1.17
CA ASN A 128 14.45 -11.01 2.08
C ASN A 128 13.85 -12.42 2.07
N LYS A 129 12.51 -12.53 1.97
CA LYS A 129 11.82 -13.81 1.84
C LYS A 129 12.17 -14.53 0.54
N LEU A 130 12.18 -13.79 -0.59
CA LEU A 130 12.57 -14.32 -1.89
C LEU A 130 14.02 -14.77 -1.92
N ALA A 131 14.93 -13.99 -1.33
CA ALA A 131 16.35 -14.31 -1.27
C ALA A 131 16.72 -15.41 -0.27
N GLY A 132 15.80 -15.80 0.63
CA GLY A 132 16.06 -16.75 1.72
C GLY A 132 17.09 -16.26 2.75
N ARG A 133 17.49 -14.99 2.69
CA ARG A 133 18.48 -14.35 3.58
C ARG A 133 18.23 -12.85 3.67
N LYS A 134 18.81 -12.20 4.67
CA LYS A 134 18.70 -10.74 4.86
C LYS A 134 19.64 -10.03 3.87
N VAL A 135 19.09 -9.53 2.77
CA VAL A 135 19.79 -8.75 1.72
C VAL A 135 19.31 -7.30 1.66
N ALA A 136 18.06 -7.03 2.02
CA ALA A 136 17.49 -5.70 2.09
C ALA A 136 17.28 -5.28 3.55
N LYS A 137 17.59 -4.01 3.86
CA LYS A 137 17.32 -3.45 5.19
C LYS A 137 15.81 -3.27 5.35
N THR A 138 15.26 -3.81 6.44
CA THR A 138 13.87 -3.60 6.83
C THR A 138 13.80 -2.50 7.88
N GLY A 139 12.83 -1.60 7.78
CA GLY A 139 12.61 -0.53 8.76
C GLY A 139 11.31 0.19 8.45
N ASN A 140 10.75 0.88 9.44
CA ASN A 140 9.53 1.67 9.30
C ASN A 140 9.78 3.08 8.76
N GLU A 141 11.05 3.44 8.47
CA GLU A 141 11.37 4.73 7.87
C GLU A 141 11.35 4.66 6.34
N PRO A 142 10.71 5.62 5.67
CA PRO A 142 10.76 5.74 4.22
C PRO A 142 12.20 6.01 3.72
N ALA A 143 12.58 5.39 2.58
CA ALA A 143 13.87 5.57 1.89
C ALA A 143 15.10 4.86 2.50
N VAL A 144 14.91 3.66 3.08
CA VAL A 144 16.03 2.84 3.59
C VAL A 144 16.95 2.30 2.48
N THR A 145 16.39 2.03 1.29
CA THR A 145 17.15 1.55 0.11
C THR A 145 17.62 2.74 -0.72
N LYS A 146 18.93 2.94 -0.85
CA LYS A 146 19.52 4.10 -1.55
C LYS A 146 19.92 3.82 -3.02
N LEU A 147 20.12 2.55 -3.39
CA LEU A 147 20.62 2.13 -4.71
C LEU A 147 19.87 0.88 -5.18
N GLN A 148 19.70 0.76 -6.51
CA GLN A 148 19.22 -0.48 -7.12
C GLN A 148 20.24 -1.59 -6.91
N GLN A 149 19.80 -2.73 -6.35
CA GLN A 149 20.65 -3.88 -6.12
C GLN A 149 20.12 -5.08 -6.90
N ARG A 150 21.01 -5.80 -7.62
CA ARG A 150 20.70 -7.11 -8.18
C ARG A 150 20.77 -8.17 -7.09
N ILE A 151 19.76 -9.01 -7.03
CA ILE A 151 19.66 -10.13 -6.09
C ILE A 151 19.28 -11.38 -6.89
N ASP A 152 20.18 -12.37 -6.88
CA ASP A 152 19.93 -13.66 -7.53
C ASP A 152 19.11 -14.54 -6.57
N ILE A 153 17.90 -14.90 -6.98
CA ILE A 153 17.00 -15.78 -6.23
C ILE A 153 17.27 -17.23 -6.56
N SER A 154 17.50 -17.52 -7.85
CA SER A 154 17.94 -18.82 -8.36
C SER A 154 18.78 -18.64 -9.62
N LYS A 155 19.28 -19.73 -10.21
CA LYS A 155 20.00 -19.68 -11.50
C LYS A 155 19.10 -19.18 -12.65
N SER A 156 17.78 -19.26 -12.51
CA SER A 156 16.81 -18.92 -13.55
C SER A 156 15.94 -17.67 -13.20
N PHE A 157 16.13 -17.05 -12.03
CA PHE A 157 15.33 -15.92 -11.58
C PHE A 157 16.16 -14.93 -10.76
N MET A 158 16.16 -13.67 -11.18
CA MET A 158 16.81 -12.58 -10.45
C MET A 158 15.88 -11.38 -10.30
N ILE A 159 16.06 -10.63 -9.22
CA ILE A 159 15.33 -9.40 -8.95
C ILE A 159 16.25 -8.21 -8.88
N PHE A 160 15.72 -7.04 -9.26
CA PHE A 160 16.34 -5.74 -9.06
C PHE A 160 15.50 -4.97 -8.05
N ASP A 161 16.07 -4.74 -6.86
CA ASP A 161 15.42 -3.94 -5.82
C ASP A 161 15.45 -2.47 -6.17
N THR A 162 14.37 -1.77 -5.90
CA THR A 162 14.27 -0.32 -6.05
C THR A 162 13.97 0.34 -4.70
N PRO A 163 14.40 1.59 -4.48
CA PRO A 163 13.91 2.37 -3.37
C PRO A 163 12.37 2.38 -3.32
N GLY A 164 11.78 2.55 -2.13
CA GLY A 164 10.35 2.85 -2.04
C GLY A 164 10.09 4.20 -2.69
N ILE A 165 9.33 4.21 -3.79
CA ILE A 165 9.05 5.41 -4.58
C ILE A 165 7.59 5.80 -4.34
N MET A 166 7.39 6.97 -3.74
CA MET A 166 6.09 7.61 -3.63
C MET A 166 5.77 8.33 -4.96
N PHE A 167 4.51 8.47 -5.29
CA PHE A 167 4.07 9.33 -6.39
C PHE A 167 3.93 10.80 -5.94
N PRO A 168 3.89 11.78 -6.87
CA PRO A 168 3.88 13.21 -6.52
C PRO A 168 2.68 13.65 -5.70
N SER A 169 1.50 13.11 -5.99
CA SER A 169 0.25 13.41 -5.29
C SER A 169 -0.65 12.18 -5.23
N PRO A 170 -1.49 12.04 -4.18
CA PRO A 170 -2.47 10.96 -4.12
C PRO A 170 -3.51 11.12 -5.23
N LYS A 171 -4.17 10.01 -5.58
CA LYS A 171 -5.22 9.96 -6.60
C LYS A 171 -6.44 10.79 -6.21
N SER A 172 -6.78 10.79 -4.91
CA SER A 172 -7.85 11.56 -4.28
C SER A 172 -7.47 11.86 -2.83
N GLU A 173 -8.23 12.71 -2.16
CA GLU A 173 -8.07 12.97 -0.73
C GLU A 173 -8.23 11.69 0.09
N ALA A 174 -9.28 10.89 -0.20
CA ALA A 174 -9.50 9.58 0.43
C ALA A 174 -8.31 8.64 0.23
N SER A 175 -7.74 8.57 -0.98
CA SER A 175 -6.50 7.81 -1.25
C SER A 175 -5.34 8.31 -0.41
N GLY A 176 -5.23 9.63 -0.17
CA GLY A 176 -4.24 10.22 0.71
C GLY A 176 -4.36 9.73 2.15
N PHE A 177 -5.56 9.73 2.72
CA PHE A 177 -5.81 9.21 4.07
C PHE A 177 -5.58 7.70 4.17
N ARG A 178 -5.96 6.91 3.16
CA ARG A 178 -5.67 5.47 3.11
C ARG A 178 -4.16 5.21 3.17
N ILE A 179 -3.35 5.92 2.38
CA ILE A 179 -1.89 5.81 2.36
C ILE A 179 -1.27 6.25 3.69
N ALA A 180 -1.77 7.34 4.29
CA ALA A 180 -1.38 7.80 5.61
C ALA A 180 -1.66 6.73 6.66
N SER A 181 -2.84 6.11 6.62
CA SER A 181 -3.27 5.09 7.58
C SER A 181 -2.34 3.88 7.63
N ILE A 182 -1.76 3.43 6.51
CA ILE A 182 -0.82 2.29 6.47
C ILE A 182 0.65 2.65 6.79
N GLY A 183 0.95 3.95 6.97
CA GLY A 183 2.29 4.43 7.31
C GLY A 183 3.26 4.56 6.14
N SER A 184 2.76 4.73 4.92
CA SER A 184 3.61 4.99 3.75
C SER A 184 4.11 6.44 3.67
N ILE A 185 3.54 7.34 4.46
CA ILE A 185 3.96 8.72 4.63
C ILE A 185 4.86 8.85 5.86
N ARG A 186 5.85 9.74 5.81
CA ARG A 186 6.69 10.05 6.96
C ARG A 186 5.87 10.66 8.08
N ASP A 187 6.14 10.28 9.32
CA ASP A 187 5.45 10.80 10.52
C ASP A 187 5.52 12.34 10.63
N THR A 188 6.63 12.94 10.16
CA THR A 188 6.83 14.40 10.16
C THR A 188 5.96 15.17 9.16
N ALA A 189 5.44 14.47 8.14
CA ALA A 189 4.57 15.05 7.10
C ALA A 189 3.10 14.60 7.24
N MET A 190 2.78 13.86 8.31
CA MET A 190 1.47 13.25 8.51
C MET A 190 0.62 14.10 9.45
N ASP A 191 -0.62 14.37 9.03
CA ASP A 191 -1.67 14.86 9.90
C ASP A 191 -2.36 13.68 10.58
N TYR A 192 -1.97 13.41 11.83
CA TYR A 192 -2.50 12.30 12.60
C TYR A 192 -3.96 12.50 13.00
N GLU A 193 -4.38 13.75 13.28
CA GLU A 193 -5.75 14.04 13.69
C GLU A 193 -6.72 13.84 12.53
N ALA A 194 -6.43 14.41 11.37
CA ALA A 194 -7.24 14.21 10.17
C ALA A 194 -7.27 12.74 9.74
N THR A 195 -6.13 12.01 9.82
CA THR A 195 -6.07 10.58 9.48
C THR A 195 -6.87 9.73 10.48
N ALA A 196 -6.83 10.06 11.78
CA ALA A 196 -7.62 9.36 12.79
C ALA A 196 -9.12 9.62 12.61
N CYS A 197 -9.53 10.85 12.27
CA CYS A 197 -10.92 11.17 11.94
C CYS A 197 -11.41 10.32 10.76
N TYR A 198 -10.66 10.26 9.67
CA TYR A 198 -10.97 9.41 8.52
C TYR A 198 -11.16 7.94 8.92
N LEU A 199 -10.24 7.38 9.73
CA LEU A 199 -10.34 6.01 10.20
C LEU A 199 -11.55 5.79 11.10
N LEU A 200 -11.87 6.74 11.99
CA LEU A 200 -13.03 6.64 12.88
C LEU A 200 -14.35 6.65 12.09
N ASP A 201 -14.50 7.51 11.09
CA ASP A 201 -15.68 7.51 10.22
C ASP A 201 -15.82 6.18 9.49
N PHE A 202 -14.75 5.65 8.92
CA PHE A 202 -14.75 4.33 8.28
C PHE A 202 -15.13 3.20 9.28
N LEU A 203 -14.58 3.24 10.49
CA LEU A 203 -14.83 2.21 11.52
C LEU A 203 -16.26 2.24 12.06
N LYS A 204 -16.91 3.39 12.09
CA LYS A 204 -18.33 3.51 12.45
C LYS A 204 -19.21 2.72 11.47
N GLU A 205 -18.92 2.79 10.18
CA GLU A 205 -19.70 2.12 9.15
C GLU A 205 -19.40 0.62 9.05
N LYS A 206 -18.15 0.23 9.18
CA LYS A 206 -17.69 -1.10 8.78
C LYS A 206 -17.23 -2.00 9.93
N ASN A 207 -16.77 -1.46 11.07
CA ASN A 207 -16.13 -2.29 12.11
C ASN A 207 -16.21 -1.75 13.54
N THR A 208 -17.35 -1.21 13.94
CA THR A 208 -17.61 -0.65 15.27
C THR A 208 -17.22 -1.59 16.42
N LYS A 209 -17.57 -2.88 16.31
CA LYS A 209 -17.36 -3.86 17.38
C LYS A 209 -15.89 -4.00 17.80
N ASN A 210 -14.99 -4.18 16.85
CA ASN A 210 -13.58 -4.40 17.17
C ASN A 210 -12.90 -3.14 17.71
N PHE A 211 -13.32 -1.96 17.24
CA PHE A 211 -12.87 -0.70 17.80
C PHE A 211 -13.26 -0.58 19.28
N LEU A 212 -14.52 -0.87 19.64
CA LEU A 212 -15.01 -0.81 21.00
C LEU A 212 -14.40 -1.87 21.93
N VAL A 213 -13.99 -3.01 21.40
CA VAL A 213 -13.19 -3.98 22.18
C VAL A 213 -11.83 -3.38 22.59
N ARG A 214 -11.18 -2.62 21.70
CA ARG A 214 -9.89 -1.96 21.97
C ARG A 214 -10.03 -0.73 22.87
N TYR A 215 -11.11 0.01 22.69
CA TYR A 215 -11.46 1.23 23.45
C TYR A 215 -12.73 0.99 24.27
N ASN A 216 -12.68 0.01 25.18
CA ASN A 216 -13.81 -0.54 25.95
C ASN A 216 -14.47 0.42 26.94
N PHE A 217 -13.89 1.59 27.16
CA PHE A 217 -14.48 2.66 27.95
C PHE A 217 -15.47 3.54 27.16
N LEU A 218 -15.51 3.38 25.81
CA LEU A 218 -16.53 4.02 24.97
C LEU A 218 -17.73 3.08 24.81
N ASN A 219 -18.94 3.60 24.92
CA ASN A 219 -20.12 2.84 24.53
C ASN A 219 -20.44 2.99 23.05
N GLN A 220 -21.23 2.06 22.50
CA GLN A 220 -21.54 2.01 21.09
C GLN A 220 -22.35 3.23 20.63
N LYS A 221 -23.29 3.74 21.44
CA LYS A 221 -24.12 4.89 21.10
C LYS A 221 -23.24 6.13 20.91
N ASP A 222 -22.41 6.42 21.92
CA ASP A 222 -21.49 7.56 21.87
C ASP A 222 -20.52 7.46 20.68
N PHE A 223 -19.98 6.26 20.40
CA PHE A 223 -19.10 6.06 19.27
C PHE A 223 -19.77 6.36 17.93
N LEU A 224 -21.02 5.97 17.75
CA LEU A 224 -21.74 6.18 16.48
C LEU A 224 -22.22 7.63 16.31
N GLU A 225 -22.68 8.28 17.39
CA GLU A 225 -23.30 9.60 17.34
C GLU A 225 -22.29 10.76 17.40
N LYS A 226 -21.21 10.63 18.18
CA LYS A 226 -20.20 11.68 18.35
C LYS A 226 -19.40 11.93 17.09
N HIS A 227 -18.99 13.18 16.89
CA HIS A 227 -18.04 13.51 15.82
C HIS A 227 -16.66 12.86 16.08
N PRO A 228 -15.89 12.43 15.08
CA PRO A 228 -14.58 11.80 15.28
C PRO A 228 -13.63 12.59 16.18
N GLN A 229 -13.62 13.90 16.10
CA GLN A 229 -12.81 14.78 16.96
C GLN A 229 -13.18 14.68 18.43
N GLU A 230 -14.48 14.52 18.75
CA GLU A 230 -14.95 14.32 20.12
C GLU A 230 -14.50 12.96 20.67
N ILE A 231 -14.55 11.91 19.82
CA ILE A 231 -14.05 10.58 20.17
C ILE A 231 -12.55 10.63 20.48
N ILE A 232 -11.77 11.33 19.66
CA ILE A 232 -10.32 11.51 19.92
C ILE A 232 -10.10 12.25 21.23
N LYS A 233 -10.91 13.26 21.55
CA LYS A 233 -10.85 14.01 22.80
C LYS A 233 -11.18 13.11 24.01
N ASP A 234 -12.22 12.28 23.94
CA ASP A 234 -12.57 11.33 24.98
C ASP A 234 -11.43 10.33 25.23
N ILE A 235 -10.85 9.77 24.15
CA ILE A 235 -9.69 8.88 24.24
C ILE A 235 -8.51 9.60 24.88
N SER A 236 -8.28 10.88 24.54
CA SER A 236 -7.16 11.66 25.05
C SER A 236 -7.26 11.88 26.57
N GLY A 237 -8.46 12.13 27.09
CA GLY A 237 -8.71 12.31 28.52
C GLY A 237 -8.38 11.07 29.33
N ILE A 238 -8.62 9.88 28.77
CA ILE A 238 -8.44 8.62 29.48
C ILE A 238 -7.04 8.02 29.28
N LYS A 239 -6.49 8.09 28.06
CA LYS A 239 -5.26 7.35 27.70
C LYS A 239 -4.01 8.20 27.55
N THR A 240 -4.12 9.49 27.30
CA THR A 240 -2.97 10.32 26.92
C THR A 240 -2.86 11.64 27.68
N ASN A 241 -3.48 11.70 28.86
CA ASN A 241 -3.47 12.89 29.72
C ASN A 241 -3.80 14.18 28.95
N PHE A 242 -4.94 14.14 28.22
CA PHE A 242 -5.46 15.22 27.36
C PHE A 242 -4.59 15.59 26.15
N ASN A 243 -3.60 14.77 25.79
CA ASN A 243 -2.83 14.98 24.56
C ASN A 243 -3.58 14.41 23.34
N ILE A 244 -4.34 15.25 22.66
CA ILE A 244 -5.16 14.92 21.47
C ILE A 244 -4.30 14.32 20.34
N LYS A 245 -3.17 14.96 20.04
CA LYS A 245 -2.26 14.49 18.99
C LYS A 245 -1.72 13.08 19.27
N GLN A 246 -1.39 12.79 20.53
CA GLN A 246 -0.95 11.45 20.93
C GLN A 246 -2.08 10.43 20.85
N ALA A 247 -3.32 10.81 21.21
CA ALA A 247 -4.50 9.95 21.08
C ALA A 247 -4.77 9.60 19.61
N ALA A 248 -4.76 10.58 18.72
CA ALA A 248 -4.87 10.39 17.29
C ALA A 248 -3.77 9.47 16.73
N LYS A 249 -2.52 9.68 17.15
CA LYS A 249 -1.39 8.83 16.80
C LYS A 249 -1.59 7.39 17.27
N ASN A 250 -2.10 7.18 18.47
CA ASN A 250 -2.39 5.83 19.00
C ASN A 250 -3.46 5.12 18.17
N ILE A 251 -4.54 5.79 17.75
CA ILE A 251 -5.59 5.22 16.89
C ILE A 251 -4.99 4.72 15.57
N VAL A 252 -4.20 5.56 14.91
CA VAL A 252 -3.55 5.18 13.64
C VAL A 252 -2.57 4.01 13.82
N HIS A 253 -1.81 3.99 14.91
CA HIS A 253 -0.89 2.89 15.21
C HIS A 253 -1.64 1.60 15.55
N ASP A 254 -2.75 1.66 16.27
CA ASP A 254 -3.61 0.51 16.58
C ASP A 254 -4.19 -0.09 15.28
N PHE A 255 -4.61 0.75 14.33
CA PHE A 255 -5.00 0.30 12.99
C PHE A 255 -3.84 -0.40 12.25
N ARG A 256 -2.66 0.21 12.22
CA ARG A 256 -1.46 -0.35 11.57
C ARG A 256 -1.07 -1.70 12.17
N ALA A 257 -1.22 -1.87 13.47
CA ALA A 257 -0.94 -3.09 14.22
C ALA A 257 -2.03 -4.18 14.07
N GLY A 258 -3.19 -3.85 13.49
CA GLY A 258 -4.31 -4.77 13.33
C GLY A 258 -5.16 -4.97 14.60
N HIS A 259 -5.07 -4.06 15.58
CA HIS A 259 -5.84 -4.16 16.81
C HIS A 259 -7.36 -3.99 16.61
N PHE A 260 -7.77 -3.47 15.47
CA PHE A 260 -9.19 -3.37 15.07
C PHE A 260 -9.66 -4.57 14.23
N GLY A 261 -8.84 -5.63 14.13
CA GLY A 261 -9.12 -6.81 13.32
C GLY A 261 -8.68 -6.65 11.85
N LYS A 262 -9.21 -7.52 11.00
CA LYS A 262 -8.90 -7.51 9.57
C LYS A 262 -9.79 -6.49 8.85
N ILE A 263 -9.16 -5.44 8.32
CA ILE A 263 -9.87 -4.32 7.69
C ILE A 263 -9.22 -3.97 6.36
N SER A 264 -10.05 -3.86 5.32
CA SER A 264 -9.69 -3.25 4.04
C SER A 264 -10.39 -1.90 3.93
N LEU A 265 -9.64 -0.83 3.64
CA LEU A 265 -10.16 0.54 3.53
C LEU A 265 -10.68 0.86 2.13
N GLU A 266 -10.56 -0.07 1.21
CA GLU A 266 -11.08 0.04 -0.15
C GLU A 266 -11.41 -1.35 -0.71
N ASP A 267 -12.38 -1.40 -1.58
CA ASP A 267 -12.78 -2.55 -2.38
C ASP A 267 -12.85 -2.17 -3.87
N PRO A 268 -12.87 -3.13 -4.81
CA PRO A 268 -12.89 -2.84 -6.24
C PRO A 268 -14.07 -1.99 -6.70
N GLU A 269 -15.25 -2.19 -6.14
CA GLU A 269 -16.48 -1.47 -6.51
C GLU A 269 -16.38 0.00 -6.11
N THR A 270 -16.03 0.28 -4.86
CA THR A 270 -15.81 1.64 -4.35
C THR A 270 -14.76 2.40 -5.16
N ILE A 271 -13.64 1.73 -5.49
CA ILE A 271 -12.57 2.35 -6.27
C ILE A 271 -13.01 2.62 -7.70
N GLN A 272 -13.81 1.76 -8.29
CA GLN A 272 -14.36 2.00 -9.62
C GLN A 272 -15.28 3.22 -9.64
N ALA A 273 -16.18 3.33 -8.67
CA ALA A 273 -17.06 4.49 -8.52
C ALA A 273 -16.26 5.79 -8.30
N GLU A 274 -15.22 5.78 -7.45
CA GLU A 274 -14.33 6.93 -7.25
C GLU A 274 -13.65 7.36 -8.57
N LYS A 275 -13.18 6.42 -9.38
CA LYS A 275 -12.54 6.71 -10.68
C LYS A 275 -13.53 7.31 -11.68
N GLU A 276 -14.73 6.80 -11.77
CA GLU A 276 -15.79 7.31 -12.63
C GLU A 276 -16.18 8.74 -12.24
N GLN A 277 -16.36 9.00 -10.94
CA GLN A 277 -16.64 10.34 -10.45
C GLN A 277 -15.53 11.35 -10.79
N MET A 278 -14.25 10.95 -10.62
CA MET A 278 -13.13 11.82 -11.00
C MET A 278 -13.09 12.13 -12.50
N LEU A 279 -13.50 11.23 -13.37
CA LEU A 279 -13.58 11.46 -14.81
C LEU A 279 -14.69 12.48 -15.14
N ILE A 280 -15.86 12.35 -14.48
CA ILE A 280 -16.97 13.30 -14.63
C ILE A 280 -16.57 14.70 -14.18
N ASP A 281 -15.90 14.81 -13.02
CA ASP A 281 -15.49 16.12 -12.48
C ASP A 281 -14.43 16.79 -13.38
N LYS A 282 -13.50 16.05 -13.94
CA LYS A 282 -12.53 16.57 -14.92
C LYS A 282 -13.19 17.01 -16.22
N SER A 283 -14.21 16.30 -16.71
CA SER A 283 -14.93 16.70 -17.92
C SER A 283 -15.68 18.02 -17.72
N LYS A 284 -16.28 18.22 -16.54
CA LYS A 284 -16.97 19.48 -16.20
C LYS A 284 -16.04 20.70 -16.09
N GLN A 285 -14.79 20.47 -15.62
CA GLN A 285 -13.78 21.55 -15.51
C GLN A 285 -13.18 21.97 -16.85
N ASN A 286 -13.25 21.10 -17.87
CA ASN A 286 -12.71 21.34 -19.20
C ASN A 286 -13.74 21.89 -20.20
N THR A 287 -15.01 22.10 -19.81
CA THR A 287 -16.01 22.77 -20.63
C THR A 287 -15.80 24.27 -20.47
N PRO A 288 -15.40 25.02 -21.52
CA PRO A 288 -15.32 26.49 -21.46
C PRO A 288 -16.69 27.01 -21.08
N SER A 289 -16.76 27.96 -20.12
CA SER A 289 -17.94 28.80 -19.94
C SER A 289 -18.14 29.55 -21.24
N GLU A 290 -19.18 29.20 -22.00
CA GLU A 290 -19.68 30.04 -23.09
C GLU A 290 -20.22 31.31 -22.44
N GLU A 291 -19.41 32.35 -22.48
CA GLU A 291 -19.85 33.74 -22.37
C GLU A 291 -19.81 34.40 -23.74
#